data_1ad0808c4379d389dbd9b8ee842ad118
#
_entry.id   1ad0808c4379d389dbd9b8ee842ad118
#
_cell.length_a   1.000
_cell.length_b   1.000
_cell.length_c   1.000
_cell.angle_alpha   90.00
_cell.angle_beta   90.00
_cell.angle_gamma   90.00
#
_symmetry.space_group_name_H-M   'P 1'
#
loop_
_entity.id
_entity.type
_entity.pdbx_description
1 polymer ?
#
loop_
_entity_poly.entity_id
_entity_poly.type
_entity_poly.pdbx_seq_one_letter_code
_entity_poly.pdbx_strand_id
1 'polypeptide(L)'
;TEYSDMLNILEEKISIFEKTGVSVSGGTTLPTDLYRLGSILTNCPSCREVEQITQKEWLYIQKSPIAQPSNEFPIYIRDNAGIKVYGTDNAQITSGVYANYVKIPATVSWAANSTTGLYISNNSVDFELHESEETELVIKILALAGIILKDNSVYAMASGEDTKNV
;
A
#
# COMPACT_ATOMS: atom_id res chain seq x y z
N THR A 1 15.48 22.99 5.63
CA THR A 1 15.30 22.82 4.17
C THR A 1 15.60 21.39 3.75
N GLU A 2 16.78 20.83 4.04
CA GLU A 2 17.14 19.45 3.63
C GLU A 2 16.16 18.37 4.13
N TYR A 3 15.72 18.46 5.39
CA TYR A 3 14.77 17.50 5.95
C TYR A 3 13.39 17.58 5.28
N SER A 4 12.94 18.79 4.99
CA SER A 4 11.68 19.02 4.25
C SER A 4 11.74 18.46 2.83
N ASP A 5 12.88 18.64 2.16
CA ASP A 5 13.08 18.14 0.79
C ASP A 5 13.13 16.61 0.75
N MET A 6 13.76 15.98 1.75
CA MET A 6 13.76 14.51 1.89
C MET A 6 12.35 13.95 2.09
N LEU A 7 11.50 14.59 2.91
CA LEU A 7 10.13 14.16 3.11
C LEU A 7 9.30 14.25 1.82
N ASN A 8 9.42 15.34 1.08
CA ASN A 8 8.74 15.53 -0.19
C ASN A 8 9.14 14.45 -1.22
N ILE A 9 10.43 14.13 -1.31
CA ILE A 9 10.92 13.07 -2.20
C ILE A 9 10.36 11.69 -1.79
N LEU A 10 10.29 11.41 -0.49
CA LEU A 10 9.72 10.15 0.00
C LEU A 10 8.22 10.06 -0.27
N GLU A 11 7.48 11.15 -0.08
CA GLU A 11 6.06 11.23 -0.39
C GLU A 11 5.82 11.00 -1.89
N GLU A 12 6.63 11.60 -2.76
CA GLU A 12 6.56 11.40 -4.21
C GLU A 12 6.79 9.94 -4.60
N LYS A 13 7.80 9.28 -4.02
CA LYS A 13 8.07 7.86 -4.24
C LYS A 13 6.96 6.93 -3.75
N ILE A 14 6.30 7.27 -2.64
CA ILE A 14 5.20 6.48 -2.07
C ILE A 14 3.90 6.69 -2.83
N SER A 15 3.67 7.89 -3.37
CA SER A 15 2.42 8.28 -4.03
C SER A 15 2.00 7.34 -5.17
N ILE A 16 2.96 6.70 -5.84
CA ILE A 16 2.71 5.69 -6.90
C ILE A 16 1.90 4.50 -6.37
N PHE A 17 2.06 4.19 -5.08
CA PHE A 17 1.41 3.06 -4.42
C PHE A 17 0.15 3.46 -3.66
N GLU A 18 -0.17 4.76 -3.59
CA GLU A 18 -1.35 5.24 -2.90
C GLU A 18 -2.61 5.05 -3.75
N LYS A 19 -3.62 4.46 -3.14
CA LYS A 19 -4.97 4.36 -3.69
C LYS A 19 -5.94 5.08 -2.78
N THR A 20 -6.74 5.95 -3.36
CA THR A 20 -7.73 6.77 -2.65
C THR A 20 -9.15 6.45 -3.10
N GLY A 21 -10.11 6.51 -2.17
CA GLY A 21 -11.53 6.35 -2.49
C GLY A 21 -11.92 4.96 -3.00
N VAL A 22 -11.17 3.92 -2.63
CA VAL A 22 -11.48 2.55 -3.04
C VAL A 22 -12.63 2.00 -2.19
N SER A 23 -13.71 1.55 -2.85
CA SER A 23 -14.87 0.99 -2.16
C SER A 23 -14.51 -0.30 -1.40
N VAL A 24 -14.90 -0.35 -0.13
CA VAL A 24 -14.74 -1.52 0.73
C VAL A 24 -15.94 -2.46 0.53
N SER A 25 -15.68 -3.67 0.07
CA SER A 25 -16.74 -4.64 -0.23
C SER A 25 -17.52 -5.02 1.02
N GLY A 26 -18.85 -4.82 0.97
CA GLY A 26 -19.75 -5.08 2.10
C GLY A 26 -19.42 -4.23 3.35
N GLY A 27 -18.65 -3.13 3.21
CA GLY A 27 -18.21 -2.30 4.33
C GLY A 27 -17.26 -2.99 5.31
N THR A 28 -16.77 -4.17 4.96
CA THR A 28 -15.95 -5.01 5.87
C THR A 28 -14.67 -5.53 5.26
N THR A 29 -14.72 -5.97 3.99
CA THR A 29 -13.59 -6.63 3.34
C THR A 29 -12.63 -5.62 2.72
N LEU A 30 -11.42 -5.56 3.25
CA LEU A 30 -10.36 -4.73 2.70
C LEU A 30 -9.80 -5.32 1.39
N PRO A 31 -9.25 -4.49 0.49
CA PRO A 31 -8.59 -4.94 -0.72
C PRO A 31 -7.44 -5.92 -0.45
N THR A 32 -7.26 -6.91 -1.32
CA THR A 32 -6.23 -7.95 -1.18
C THR A 32 -4.81 -7.43 -1.43
N ASP A 33 -4.69 -6.32 -2.14
CA ASP A 33 -3.44 -5.63 -2.42
C ASP A 33 -3.07 -4.59 -1.35
N LEU A 34 -3.76 -4.57 -0.22
CA LEU A 34 -3.51 -3.63 0.86
C LEU A 34 -2.21 -3.95 1.59
N TYR A 35 -1.26 -3.01 1.57
CA TYR A 35 -0.05 -3.03 2.40
C TYR A 35 -0.29 -2.31 3.72
N ARG A 36 -0.68 -1.04 3.65
CA ARG A 36 -0.91 -0.18 4.83
C ARG A 36 -2.21 0.60 4.67
N LEU A 37 -3.09 0.45 5.63
CA LEU A 37 -4.31 1.23 5.70
C LEU A 37 -3.98 2.68 6.11
N GLY A 38 -4.48 3.63 5.36
CA GLY A 38 -4.45 5.06 5.68
C GLY A 38 -5.72 5.45 6.45
N SER A 39 -6.69 6.03 5.75
CA SER A 39 -7.97 6.46 6.33
C SER A 39 -9.14 5.67 5.79
N ILE A 40 -10.19 5.57 6.58
CA ILE A 40 -11.50 5.06 6.16
C ILE A 40 -12.46 6.24 6.07
N LEU A 41 -13.24 6.27 4.99
CA LEU A 41 -14.21 7.33 4.71
C LEU A 41 -15.61 6.74 4.55
N THR A 42 -16.62 7.50 4.93
CA THR A 42 -18.03 7.17 4.71
C THR A 42 -18.77 8.36 4.10
N ASN A 43 -19.95 8.09 3.51
CA ASN A 43 -20.86 9.10 2.97
C ASN A 43 -20.26 10.06 1.95
N CYS A 44 -19.42 9.58 1.03
CA CYS A 44 -18.97 10.41 -0.08
C CYS A 44 -20.14 10.78 -1.03
N PRO A 45 -20.22 12.02 -1.56
CA PRO A 45 -19.15 13.00 -1.70
C PRO A 45 -18.89 13.91 -0.48
N SER A 46 -19.73 13.94 0.56
CA SER A 46 -19.40 14.69 1.80
C SER A 46 -18.41 13.95 2.70
N CYS A 47 -17.58 13.12 2.14
CA CYS A 47 -16.69 12.17 2.83
C CYS A 47 -16.36 12.54 4.28
N ARG A 48 -16.70 11.63 5.20
CA ARG A 48 -16.38 11.74 6.63
C ARG A 48 -15.33 10.71 6.98
N GLU A 49 -14.31 11.13 7.67
CA GLU A 49 -13.31 10.21 8.19
C GLU A 49 -13.89 9.42 9.35
N VAL A 50 -13.56 8.13 9.36
CA VAL A 50 -14.00 7.17 10.39
C VAL A 50 -12.87 6.97 11.38
N GLU A 51 -13.11 7.21 12.65
CA GLU A 51 -12.11 7.08 13.69
C GLU A 51 -11.85 5.61 14.03
N GLN A 52 -10.58 5.25 14.13
CA GLN A 52 -10.18 3.91 14.57
C GLN A 52 -10.23 3.80 16.09
N ILE A 53 -10.93 2.78 16.58
CA ILE A 53 -10.96 2.46 18.01
C ILE A 53 -10.51 1.02 18.25
N THR A 54 -10.10 0.74 19.47
CA THR A 54 -9.77 -0.62 19.90
C THR A 54 -11.01 -1.43 20.29
N GLN A 55 -10.93 -2.74 20.23
CA GLN A 55 -12.00 -3.64 20.68
C GLN A 55 -12.40 -3.38 22.14
N LYS A 56 -11.46 -2.97 22.99
CA LYS A 56 -11.70 -2.65 24.39
C LYS A 56 -12.53 -1.36 24.53
N GLU A 57 -12.17 -0.33 23.81
CA GLU A 57 -12.91 0.95 23.79
C GLU A 57 -14.34 0.75 23.29
N TRP A 58 -14.51 -0.07 22.26
CA TRP A 58 -15.82 -0.43 21.74
C TRP A 58 -16.77 -0.96 22.82
N LEU A 59 -16.28 -1.85 23.71
CA LEU A 59 -17.10 -2.40 24.80
C LEU A 59 -17.62 -1.34 25.76
N TYR A 60 -16.90 -0.24 25.94
CA TYR A 60 -17.35 0.90 26.75
C TYR A 60 -18.26 1.83 25.99
N ILE A 61 -17.90 2.18 24.75
CA ILE A 61 -18.63 3.12 23.90
C ILE A 61 -20.05 2.64 23.62
N GLN A 62 -20.24 1.37 23.28
CA GLN A 62 -21.56 0.81 22.99
C GLN A 62 -22.55 0.85 24.16
N LYS A 63 -22.05 0.97 25.39
CA LYS A 63 -22.87 1.06 26.60
C LYS A 63 -23.08 2.50 27.09
N SER A 64 -22.37 3.44 26.53
CA SER A 64 -22.43 4.85 26.95
C SER A 64 -23.47 5.59 26.12
N PRO A 65 -24.51 6.18 26.73
CA PRO A 65 -25.51 6.93 25.97
C PRO A 65 -24.98 8.24 25.36
N ILE A 66 -23.80 8.71 25.79
CA ILE A 66 -23.21 9.99 25.33
C ILE A 66 -22.11 9.73 24.27
N ALA A 67 -21.38 8.62 24.37
CA ALA A 67 -20.23 8.34 23.51
C ALA A 67 -20.58 7.42 22.34
N GLN A 68 -21.86 7.11 22.10
CA GLN A 68 -22.24 6.25 20.97
C GLN A 68 -21.88 6.90 19.64
N PRO A 69 -21.41 6.09 18.66
CA PRO A 69 -21.12 6.60 17.33
C PRO A 69 -22.37 7.12 16.64
N SER A 70 -22.20 8.05 15.74
CA SER A 70 -23.25 8.56 14.88
C SER A 70 -22.82 8.49 13.41
N ASN A 71 -23.75 8.70 12.49
CA ASN A 71 -23.39 8.77 11.06
C ASN A 71 -22.54 10.01 10.74
N GLU A 72 -22.47 10.96 11.66
CA GLU A 72 -21.60 12.14 11.56
C GLU A 72 -20.20 11.88 12.10
N PHE A 73 -20.10 11.04 13.11
CA PHE A 73 -18.86 10.62 13.78
C PHE A 73 -18.83 9.10 13.85
N PRO A 74 -18.65 8.43 12.68
CA PRO A 74 -18.58 6.98 12.63
C PRO A 74 -17.23 6.50 13.18
N ILE A 75 -17.21 5.30 13.68
CA ILE A 75 -16.02 4.64 14.20
C ILE A 75 -15.80 3.29 13.50
N TYR A 76 -14.57 2.83 13.47
CA TYR A 76 -14.30 1.47 12.99
C TYR A 76 -13.37 0.69 13.91
N ILE A 77 -13.55 -0.62 13.87
CA ILE A 77 -12.70 -1.59 14.53
C ILE A 77 -12.04 -2.42 13.45
N ARG A 78 -10.75 -2.66 13.60
CA ARG A 78 -10.01 -3.57 12.73
C ARG A 78 -9.85 -4.92 13.41
N ASP A 79 -10.16 -5.99 12.69
CA ASP A 79 -9.92 -7.36 13.10
C ASP A 79 -9.19 -8.16 12.00
N ASN A 80 -8.98 -9.45 12.21
CA ASN A 80 -8.30 -10.30 11.23
C ASN A 80 -9.11 -10.48 9.93
N ALA A 81 -10.44 -10.32 9.99
CA ALA A 81 -11.33 -10.46 8.83
C ALA A 81 -11.46 -9.18 8.01
N GLY A 82 -11.00 -8.05 8.55
CA GLY A 82 -11.07 -6.75 7.90
C GLY A 82 -11.40 -5.61 8.85
N ILE A 83 -12.42 -4.83 8.51
CA ILE A 83 -12.91 -3.70 9.32
C ILE A 83 -14.40 -3.86 9.61
N LYS A 84 -14.86 -3.24 10.68
CA LYS A 84 -16.29 -3.09 11.00
C LYS A 84 -16.54 -1.64 11.33
N VAL A 85 -17.34 -0.98 10.52
CA VAL A 85 -17.69 0.42 10.69
C VAL A 85 -19.05 0.51 11.37
N TYR A 86 -19.15 1.37 12.39
CA TYR A 86 -20.37 1.59 13.18
C TYR A 86 -20.81 3.05 13.12
N GLY A 87 -22.10 3.24 12.96
CA GLY A 87 -22.76 4.56 12.98
C GLY A 87 -23.83 4.67 14.05
N THR A 88 -24.86 5.45 13.78
CA THR A 88 -25.96 5.71 14.71
C THR A 88 -26.55 4.40 15.26
N ASP A 89 -26.89 4.41 16.55
CA ASP A 89 -27.45 3.27 17.29
C ASP A 89 -26.56 2.01 17.29
N ASN A 90 -25.24 2.19 17.15
CA ASN A 90 -24.29 1.10 17.01
C ASN A 90 -24.59 0.18 15.79
N ALA A 91 -25.31 0.68 14.81
CA ALA A 91 -25.60 -0.06 13.59
C ALA A 91 -24.35 -0.17 12.71
N GLN A 92 -24.11 -1.35 12.16
CA GLN A 92 -23.00 -1.57 11.26
C GLN A 92 -23.28 -0.94 9.90
N ILE A 93 -22.36 -0.12 9.39
CA ILE A 93 -22.41 0.46 8.04
C ILE A 93 -21.77 -0.52 7.06
N THR A 94 -22.58 -1.07 6.14
CA THR A 94 -22.14 -2.08 5.17
C THR A 94 -21.99 -1.54 3.75
N SER A 95 -22.36 -0.29 3.50
CA SER A 95 -22.30 0.34 2.18
C SER A 95 -21.78 1.79 2.29
N GLY A 96 -21.24 2.32 1.19
CA GLY A 96 -20.70 3.67 1.17
C GLY A 96 -19.44 3.85 2.02
N VAL A 97 -18.70 2.78 2.28
CA VAL A 97 -17.41 2.79 2.97
C VAL A 97 -16.30 2.76 1.93
N TYR A 98 -15.33 3.65 2.09
CA TYR A 98 -14.18 3.79 1.19
C TYR A 98 -12.89 3.78 2.00
N ALA A 99 -11.84 3.23 1.42
CA ALA A 99 -10.53 3.17 2.02
C ALA A 99 -9.51 3.95 1.19
N ASN A 100 -8.64 4.67 1.87
CA ASN A 100 -7.40 5.19 1.33
C ASN A 100 -6.27 4.35 1.90
N TYR A 101 -5.41 3.83 1.05
CA TYR A 101 -4.37 2.91 1.48
C TYR A 101 -3.17 2.88 0.53
N VAL A 102 -2.07 2.38 1.02
CA VAL A 102 -0.89 2.06 0.22
C VAL A 102 -1.01 0.60 -0.22
N LYS A 103 -0.91 0.37 -1.54
CA LYS A 103 -0.98 -0.98 -2.12
C LYS A 103 0.36 -1.71 -2.04
N ILE A 104 0.31 -3.03 -2.09
CA ILE A 104 1.48 -3.88 -2.36
C ILE A 104 1.82 -3.74 -3.85
N PRO A 105 3.09 -3.52 -4.24
CA PRO A 105 3.49 -3.54 -5.64
C PRO A 105 3.14 -4.84 -6.33
N ALA A 106 2.87 -4.80 -7.62
CA ALA A 106 2.62 -6.01 -8.41
C ALA A 106 3.84 -6.94 -8.39
N THR A 107 3.58 -8.25 -8.32
CA THR A 107 4.67 -9.24 -8.39
C THR A 107 5.28 -9.21 -9.80
N VAL A 108 6.54 -8.87 -9.87
CA VAL A 108 7.29 -8.83 -11.13
C VAL A 108 7.42 -10.21 -11.72
N SER A 109 7.18 -10.34 -13.01
CA SER A 109 7.37 -11.58 -13.74
C SER A 109 7.96 -11.33 -15.13
N TRP A 110 8.96 -12.13 -15.47
CA TRP A 110 9.58 -12.12 -16.80
C TRP A 110 9.01 -13.25 -17.62
N ALA A 111 8.46 -12.94 -18.79
CA ALA A 111 7.99 -13.96 -19.73
C ALA A 111 8.86 -13.96 -20.99
N ALA A 112 9.28 -15.14 -21.39
CA ALA A 112 10.02 -15.37 -22.62
C ALA A 112 9.35 -16.44 -23.48
N ASN A 113 9.49 -16.33 -24.79
CA ASN A 113 9.03 -17.34 -25.73
C ASN A 113 9.88 -18.62 -25.54
N SER A 114 9.22 -19.74 -25.28
CA SER A 114 9.87 -21.02 -25.02
C SER A 114 10.71 -21.57 -26.22
N THR A 115 10.39 -21.10 -27.43
CA THR A 115 11.09 -21.56 -28.67
C THR A 115 12.21 -20.62 -29.06
N THR A 116 12.02 -19.30 -28.94
CA THR A 116 12.99 -18.30 -29.42
C THR A 116 13.80 -17.65 -28.30
N GLY A 117 13.39 -17.81 -27.03
CA GLY A 117 13.98 -17.13 -25.88
C GLY A 117 13.72 -15.62 -25.82
N LEU A 118 12.96 -15.07 -26.76
CA LEU A 118 12.71 -13.63 -26.84
C LEU A 118 11.68 -13.18 -25.80
N TYR A 119 11.87 -11.98 -25.30
CA TYR A 119 10.95 -11.32 -24.35
C TYR A 119 9.54 -11.17 -24.91
N ILE A 120 8.53 -11.44 -24.07
CA ILE A 120 7.11 -11.25 -24.38
C ILE A 120 6.54 -10.20 -23.41
N SER A 121 6.27 -8.99 -23.92
CA SER A 121 5.75 -7.89 -23.09
C SER A 121 4.36 -8.18 -22.53
N ASN A 122 3.46 -8.80 -23.30
CA ASN A 122 2.07 -9.01 -22.87
C ASN A 122 1.91 -9.96 -21.66
N ASN A 123 2.89 -10.81 -21.41
CA ASN A 123 2.86 -11.78 -20.30
C ASN A 123 3.87 -11.43 -19.20
N SER A 124 4.59 -10.33 -19.35
CA SER A 124 5.53 -9.84 -18.36
C SER A 124 4.87 -8.76 -17.49
N VAL A 125 5.29 -8.69 -16.25
CA VAL A 125 4.90 -7.64 -15.29
C VAL A 125 6.15 -6.88 -14.89
N ASP A 126 6.18 -5.59 -15.21
CA ASP A 126 7.30 -4.72 -14.95
C ASP A 126 7.35 -4.26 -13.47
N PHE A 127 8.48 -3.67 -13.07
CA PHE A 127 8.63 -3.06 -11.76
C PHE A 127 7.77 -1.80 -11.64
N GLU A 128 6.96 -1.71 -10.59
CA GLU A 128 6.23 -0.50 -10.23
C GLU A 128 7.12 0.35 -9.29
N LEU A 129 8.05 1.10 -9.84
CA LEU A 129 8.97 1.96 -9.07
C LEU A 129 9.00 3.37 -9.66
N HIS A 130 9.39 4.35 -8.84
CA HIS A 130 9.64 5.70 -9.29
C HIS A 130 10.88 5.74 -10.21
N GLU A 131 10.88 6.60 -11.22
CA GLU A 131 11.97 6.70 -12.20
C GLU A 131 13.35 6.92 -11.55
N SER A 132 13.41 7.62 -10.42
CA SER A 132 14.66 7.84 -9.68
C SER A 132 15.31 6.56 -9.15
N GLU A 133 14.57 5.45 -9.02
CA GLU A 133 15.05 4.17 -8.51
C GLU A 133 15.59 3.25 -9.60
N GLU A 134 15.43 3.61 -10.87
CA GLU A 134 15.81 2.76 -12.01
C GLU A 134 17.30 2.41 -11.99
N THR A 135 18.16 3.41 -11.78
CA THR A 135 19.61 3.20 -11.76
C THR A 135 20.05 2.27 -10.63
N GLU A 136 19.50 2.47 -9.43
CA GLU A 136 19.82 1.62 -8.28
C GLU A 136 19.32 0.19 -8.49
N LEU A 137 18.13 0.03 -9.06
CA LEU A 137 17.58 -1.27 -9.41
C LEU A 137 18.48 -2.03 -10.39
N VAL A 138 18.95 -1.37 -11.46
CA VAL A 138 19.86 -1.96 -12.45
C VAL A 138 21.16 -2.41 -11.79
N ILE A 139 21.76 -1.59 -10.93
CA ILE A 139 22.99 -1.93 -10.20
C ILE A 139 22.78 -3.18 -9.33
N LYS A 140 21.68 -3.24 -8.58
CA LYS A 140 21.35 -4.40 -7.74
C LYS A 140 21.10 -5.68 -8.55
N ILE A 141 20.42 -5.56 -9.68
CA ILE A 141 20.19 -6.70 -10.59
C ILE A 141 21.53 -7.21 -11.13
N LEU A 142 22.44 -6.33 -11.56
CA LEU A 142 23.75 -6.71 -12.06
C LEU A 142 24.61 -7.37 -10.97
N ALA A 143 24.57 -6.87 -9.75
CA ALA A 143 25.27 -7.48 -8.62
C ALA A 143 24.77 -8.90 -8.36
N LEU A 144 23.45 -9.12 -8.34
CA LEU A 144 22.85 -10.45 -8.18
C LEU A 144 23.18 -11.38 -9.36
N ALA A 145 23.15 -10.87 -10.59
CA ALA A 145 23.54 -11.63 -11.77
C ALA A 145 25.01 -12.04 -11.72
N GLY A 146 25.92 -11.18 -11.29
CA GLY A 146 27.35 -11.48 -11.10
C GLY A 146 27.58 -12.63 -10.10
N ILE A 147 26.82 -12.66 -9.00
CA ILE A 147 26.86 -13.76 -8.03
C ILE A 147 26.41 -15.08 -8.67
N ILE A 148 25.29 -15.07 -9.39
CA ILE A 148 24.72 -16.27 -10.03
C ILE A 148 25.66 -16.82 -11.09
N LEU A 149 26.25 -15.95 -11.91
CA LEU A 149 27.19 -16.32 -12.97
C LEU A 149 28.58 -16.64 -12.42
N LYS A 150 28.85 -16.41 -11.13
CA LYS A 150 30.18 -16.52 -10.50
C LYS A 150 31.24 -15.65 -11.20
N ASP A 151 30.80 -14.49 -11.70
CA ASP A 151 31.67 -13.51 -12.34
C ASP A 151 32.03 -12.41 -11.33
N ASN A 152 33.22 -12.53 -10.74
CA ASN A 152 33.71 -11.59 -9.75
C ASN A 152 33.91 -10.16 -10.31
N SER A 153 34.11 -10.01 -11.61
CA SER A 153 34.33 -8.71 -12.23
C SER A 153 33.01 -7.90 -12.28
N VAL A 154 31.94 -8.53 -12.70
CA VAL A 154 30.60 -7.93 -12.73
C VAL A 154 30.12 -7.58 -11.32
N TYR A 155 30.33 -8.48 -10.35
CA TYR A 155 29.99 -8.23 -8.96
C TYR A 155 30.77 -7.05 -8.36
N ALA A 156 32.09 -7.00 -8.58
CA ALA A 156 32.92 -5.93 -8.06
C ALA A 156 32.60 -4.55 -8.66
N MET A 157 32.30 -4.50 -9.95
CA MET A 157 31.86 -3.27 -10.60
C MET A 157 30.53 -2.76 -10.05
N ALA A 158 29.53 -3.64 -9.95
CA ALA A 158 28.21 -3.28 -9.42
C ALA A 158 28.27 -2.85 -7.94
N SER A 159 29.02 -3.59 -7.11
CA SER A 159 29.21 -3.22 -5.69
C SER A 159 29.96 -1.90 -5.53
N GLY A 160 30.88 -1.59 -6.43
CA GLY A 160 31.64 -0.32 -6.43
C GLY A 160 30.75 0.86 -6.77
N GLU A 161 29.75 0.70 -7.63
CA GLU A 161 28.76 1.76 -7.94
C GLU A 161 27.71 1.92 -6.81
N ASP A 162 27.26 0.84 -6.18
CA ASP A 162 26.33 0.87 -5.07
C ASP A 162 26.89 1.70 -3.88
N THR A 163 28.20 1.56 -3.60
CA THR A 163 28.87 2.33 -2.53
C THR A 163 29.06 3.81 -2.82
N LYS A 164 28.96 4.25 -4.07
CA LYS A 164 29.05 5.68 -4.44
C LYS A 164 27.74 6.42 -4.30
N ASN A 165 26.61 5.70 -4.27
CA ASN A 165 25.25 6.26 -4.22
C ASN A 165 24.66 6.33 -2.80
N VAL A 166 25.48 6.08 -1.77
CA VAL A 166 25.10 6.17 -0.34
C VAL A 166 25.53 7.48 0.31
#